data_0be56a424df2b682d23aa72f7427206b
#
_entry.id   0be56a424df2b682d23aa72f7427206b
#
_cell.length_a   1.000
_cell.length_b   1.000
_cell.length_c   1.000
_cell.angle_alpha   90.00
_cell.angle_beta   90.00
_cell.angle_gamma   90.00
#
_symmetry.space_group_name_H-M   'P 1'
#
loop_
_entity.id
_entity.type
_entity.pdbx_description
1 polymer ?
#
loop_
_entity_poly.entity_id
_entity_poly.type
_entity_poly.pdbx_seq_one_letter_code
_entity_poly.pdbx_strand_id
1 'polypeptide(L)'
;LKGGKGSDTKPAVSSAASTGTSASSTANSDVEVYPDLVGKNYKTDIKNNTLYTHYRIAMTEDFSSTVPEGCVIRQEPVAGTLVTEQAPTIQLVVSKGPMLVEMPDIIGWTQNNASKKLDESGINYSMQIIENDGQYAENCVVKCDVSKGTKFDADETVVTVYIAGARND
;
A
#
# COMPACT_ATOMS: atom_id res chain seq x y z
N LEU A 1 -28.68 40.91 -62.37
CA LEU A 1 -28.86 41.53 -61.08
C LEU A 1 -28.60 40.51 -60.02
N LYS A 2 -27.43 40.70 -59.36
CA LYS A 2 -27.34 40.90 -57.92
C LYS A 2 -27.84 39.66 -57.12
N GLY A 3 -27.06 39.01 -56.29
CA GLY A 3 -26.05 39.48 -55.43
C GLY A 3 -26.18 38.66 -54.15
N GLY A 4 -25.14 38.52 -53.40
CA GLY A 4 -25.13 38.14 -52.02
C GLY A 4 -24.79 36.67 -51.77
N LYS A 5 -23.56 36.33 -51.49
CA LYS A 5 -22.86 36.56 -50.24
C LYS A 5 -23.42 35.75 -49.08
N GLY A 6 -22.69 34.78 -48.70
CA GLY A 6 -22.86 34.02 -47.47
C GLY A 6 -21.59 33.25 -47.19
N SER A 7 -20.68 33.91 -46.60
CA SER A 7 -19.54 33.31 -45.93
C SER A 7 -20.02 32.63 -44.68
N ASP A 8 -19.56 31.42 -44.43
CA ASP A 8 -19.54 30.93 -43.10
C ASP A 8 -18.29 30.12 -42.82
N THR A 9 -17.52 30.75 -42.06
CA THR A 9 -16.37 30.36 -41.32
C THR A 9 -16.66 29.25 -40.37
N LYS A 10 -15.97 28.13 -40.60
CA LYS A 10 -15.79 27.13 -39.59
C LYS A 10 -14.53 27.46 -38.80
N PRO A 11 -14.53 27.45 -37.48
CA PRO A 11 -13.30 27.35 -36.73
C PRO A 11 -12.94 25.86 -36.52
N ALA A 12 -11.76 25.53 -36.96
CA ALA A 12 -11.12 24.27 -36.68
C ALA A 12 -10.80 24.20 -35.18
N VAL A 13 -11.23 23.12 -34.56
CA VAL A 13 -10.70 22.75 -33.25
C VAL A 13 -9.34 22.10 -33.43
N SER A 14 -8.34 22.86 -33.08
CA SER A 14 -6.99 22.36 -32.96
C SER A 14 -6.90 21.44 -31.77
N SER A 15 -6.70 20.18 -32.03
CA SER A 15 -6.24 19.23 -31.04
C SER A 15 -4.77 19.50 -30.75
N ALA A 16 -4.50 20.15 -29.64
CA ALA A 16 -3.14 20.32 -29.18
C ALA A 16 -2.64 19.00 -28.58
N ALA A 17 -1.84 18.30 -29.30
CA ALA A 17 -0.99 17.26 -28.76
C ALA A 17 0.02 17.91 -27.80
N SER A 18 -0.11 17.61 -26.54
CA SER A 18 0.89 17.99 -25.54
C SER A 18 2.10 17.08 -25.69
N THR A 19 3.05 17.49 -26.49
CA THR A 19 4.40 16.99 -26.46
C THR A 19 5.04 17.45 -25.17
N GLY A 20 5.28 16.49 -24.28
CA GLY A 20 6.08 16.73 -23.08
C GLY A 20 7.48 17.13 -23.49
N THR A 21 7.75 18.37 -23.50
CA THR A 21 9.08 18.93 -23.62
C THR A 21 9.81 18.66 -22.31
N SER A 22 10.76 17.75 -22.34
CA SER A 22 11.81 17.67 -21.34
C SER A 22 12.55 19.00 -21.33
N ALA A 23 12.18 19.87 -20.44
CA ALA A 23 12.92 21.11 -20.22
C ALA A 23 14.22 20.75 -19.52
N SER A 24 15.28 20.62 -20.28
CA SER A 24 16.64 20.78 -19.79
C SER A 24 16.81 22.24 -19.38
N SER A 25 16.56 22.49 -18.14
CA SER A 25 16.74 23.82 -17.55
C SER A 25 18.19 23.96 -17.11
N THR A 26 19.02 24.46 -17.98
CA THR A 26 20.23 25.16 -17.61
C THR A 26 19.82 26.49 -16.99
N ALA A 27 19.67 26.54 -15.70
CA ALA A 27 19.51 27.79 -14.97
C ALA A 27 20.55 27.85 -13.85
N ASN A 28 21.44 28.77 -13.97
CA ASN A 28 22.31 29.29 -12.95
C ASN A 28 21.53 29.60 -11.68
N SER A 29 21.78 28.80 -10.70
CA SER A 29 21.86 29.05 -9.26
C SER A 29 22.00 27.68 -8.64
N ASP A 30 23.09 27.44 -7.95
CA ASP A 30 23.37 26.21 -7.18
C ASP A 30 22.38 26.11 -6.02
N VAL A 31 21.12 25.95 -6.35
CA VAL A 31 20.07 25.66 -5.37
C VAL A 31 19.89 24.16 -5.36
N GLU A 32 20.56 23.53 -4.43
CA GLU A 32 20.42 22.10 -4.20
C GLU A 32 19.05 21.81 -3.59
N VAL A 33 18.38 20.78 -4.09
CA VAL A 33 17.12 20.29 -3.56
C VAL A 33 17.24 18.82 -3.16
N TYR A 34 16.48 18.41 -2.16
CA TYR A 34 16.43 17.02 -1.76
C TYR A 34 15.91 16.15 -2.90
N PRO A 35 16.63 15.04 -3.21
CA PRO A 35 16.25 14.12 -4.28
C PRO A 35 14.98 13.34 -3.95
N ASP A 36 14.28 12.86 -4.99
CA ASP A 36 13.18 11.92 -4.82
C ASP A 36 13.71 10.48 -4.67
N LEU A 37 13.55 9.95 -3.48
CA LEU A 37 13.97 8.61 -3.10
C LEU A 37 12.79 7.66 -2.84
N VAL A 38 11.56 8.18 -2.83
CA VAL A 38 10.35 7.37 -2.62
C VAL A 38 10.20 6.33 -3.73
N GLY A 39 9.89 5.11 -3.35
CA GLY A 39 9.78 3.98 -4.27
C GLY A 39 11.10 3.35 -4.73
N LYS A 40 12.25 3.97 -4.48
CA LYS A 40 13.57 3.40 -4.78
C LYS A 40 13.94 2.34 -3.77
N ASN A 41 14.71 1.33 -4.21
CA ASN A 41 15.24 0.33 -3.31
C ASN A 41 16.43 0.89 -2.52
N TYR A 42 16.35 0.82 -1.19
CA TYR A 42 17.38 1.39 -0.32
C TYR A 42 18.76 0.75 -0.54
N LYS A 43 18.84 -0.57 -0.68
CA LYS A 43 20.13 -1.29 -0.77
C LYS A 43 20.79 -1.12 -2.13
N THR A 44 20.02 -1.15 -3.21
CA THR A 44 20.55 -1.12 -4.59
C THR A 44 20.69 0.27 -5.15
N ASP A 45 19.76 1.17 -4.84
CA ASP A 45 19.65 2.45 -5.53
C ASP A 45 20.14 3.64 -4.68
N ILE A 46 20.19 3.47 -3.35
CA ILE A 46 20.48 4.58 -2.42
C ILE A 46 21.78 4.36 -1.65
N LYS A 47 21.91 3.27 -0.89
CA LYS A 47 22.97 3.08 0.12
C LYS A 47 24.39 3.19 -0.43
N ASN A 48 24.62 2.71 -1.64
CA ASN A 48 25.96 2.69 -2.27
C ASN A 48 26.04 3.65 -3.46
N ASN A 49 25.07 4.52 -3.63
CA ASN A 49 25.05 5.45 -4.75
C ASN A 49 25.84 6.71 -4.41
N THR A 50 26.84 6.99 -5.24
CA THR A 50 27.73 8.15 -5.07
C THR A 50 27.01 9.50 -5.13
N LEU A 51 25.83 9.55 -5.76
CA LEU A 51 25.01 10.76 -5.84
C LEU A 51 24.47 11.24 -4.48
N TYR A 52 24.39 10.33 -3.50
CA TYR A 52 23.80 10.63 -2.20
C TYR A 52 24.80 10.62 -1.05
N THR A 53 26.11 10.54 -1.34
CA THR A 53 27.16 10.41 -0.31
C THR A 53 27.31 11.63 0.58
N HIS A 54 26.87 12.79 0.13
CA HIS A 54 26.90 14.04 0.90
C HIS A 54 25.69 14.18 1.84
N TYR A 55 24.64 13.37 1.65
CA TYR A 55 23.53 13.31 2.59
C TYR A 55 23.79 12.33 3.73
N ARG A 56 23.39 12.72 4.93
CA ARG A 56 23.24 11.77 6.03
C ARG A 56 21.90 11.07 5.87
N ILE A 57 21.95 9.76 5.68
CA ILE A 57 20.71 8.96 5.52
C ILE A 57 20.44 8.22 6.82
N ALA A 58 19.35 8.59 7.48
CA ALA A 58 18.80 7.88 8.63
C ALA A 58 17.65 7.00 8.11
N MET A 59 17.76 5.68 8.32
CA MET A 59 16.77 4.71 7.83
C MET A 59 16.05 4.06 8.99
N THR A 60 14.74 3.99 8.90
CA THR A 60 13.85 3.19 9.74
C THR A 60 13.05 2.25 8.86
N GLU A 61 12.46 1.24 9.44
CA GLU A 61 11.67 0.25 8.70
C GLU A 61 10.24 0.21 9.22
N ASP A 62 9.29 0.00 8.31
CA ASP A 62 7.87 -0.14 8.61
C ASP A 62 7.24 -1.18 7.67
N PHE A 63 6.10 -1.74 8.06
CA PHE A 63 5.36 -2.64 7.19
C PHE A 63 4.59 -1.85 6.13
N SER A 64 4.44 -2.45 4.96
CA SER A 64 3.61 -1.90 3.88
C SER A 64 3.14 -3.02 2.96
N SER A 65 1.85 -3.08 2.71
CA SER A 65 1.24 -3.99 1.74
C SER A 65 1.34 -3.47 0.30
N THR A 66 1.57 -2.15 0.14
CA THR A 66 1.57 -1.49 -1.17
C THR A 66 2.95 -1.21 -1.72
N VAL A 67 3.96 -1.10 -0.83
CA VAL A 67 5.34 -0.82 -1.21
C VAL A 67 6.18 -2.09 -1.04
N PRO A 68 6.87 -2.56 -2.09
CA PRO A 68 7.69 -3.75 -2.02
C PRO A 68 8.76 -3.67 -0.92
N GLU A 69 9.12 -4.82 -0.35
CA GLU A 69 10.20 -4.92 0.63
C GLU A 69 11.49 -4.29 0.12
N GLY A 70 12.14 -3.52 0.98
CA GLY A 70 13.39 -2.82 0.67
C GLY A 70 13.21 -1.49 -0.05
N CYS A 71 12.01 -1.12 -0.47
CA CYS A 71 11.73 0.14 -1.13
C CYS A 71 11.29 1.22 -0.14
N VAL A 72 11.59 2.47 -0.45
CA VAL A 72 11.26 3.62 0.40
C VAL A 72 9.78 3.92 0.34
N ILE A 73 9.12 3.90 1.51
CA ILE A 73 7.72 4.27 1.68
C ILE A 73 7.54 5.78 1.67
N ARG A 74 8.38 6.47 2.44
CA ARG A 74 8.37 7.94 2.58
C ARG A 74 9.74 8.47 2.96
N GLN A 75 9.96 9.73 2.69
CA GLN A 75 11.16 10.45 3.06
C GLN A 75 10.84 11.79 3.73
N GLU A 76 11.76 12.26 4.55
CA GLU A 76 11.75 13.59 5.16
C GLU A 76 13.17 14.17 5.11
N PRO A 77 13.40 15.36 4.56
CA PRO A 77 12.42 16.24 3.91
C PRO A 77 11.87 15.67 2.59
N VAL A 78 10.70 16.18 2.18
CA VAL A 78 10.09 15.76 0.91
C VAL A 78 10.96 16.16 -0.27
N ALA A 79 10.89 15.39 -1.35
CA ALA A 79 11.60 15.67 -2.60
C ALA A 79 11.33 17.11 -3.11
N GLY A 80 12.37 17.78 -3.60
CA GLY A 80 12.26 19.14 -4.09
C GLY A 80 12.35 20.25 -3.01
N THR A 81 12.41 19.88 -1.72
CA THR A 81 12.71 20.84 -0.66
C THR A 81 14.11 21.38 -0.82
N LEU A 82 14.32 22.68 -0.59
CA LEU A 82 15.63 23.31 -0.68
C LEU A 82 16.57 22.80 0.42
N VAL A 83 17.79 22.46 0.03
CA VAL A 83 18.85 22.13 0.98
C VAL A 83 19.45 23.41 1.52
N THR A 84 19.28 23.67 2.81
CA THR A 84 19.79 24.88 3.49
C THR A 84 20.89 24.56 4.50
N GLU A 85 21.15 23.28 4.73
CA GLU A 85 22.10 22.79 5.73
C GLU A 85 23.42 22.35 5.09
N GLN A 86 24.54 22.54 5.78
CA GLN A 86 25.86 22.09 5.32
C GLN A 86 26.02 20.56 5.37
N ALA A 87 25.25 19.88 6.20
CA ALA A 87 25.26 18.43 6.32
C ALA A 87 23.80 17.92 6.28
N PRO A 88 23.19 17.91 5.09
CA PRO A 88 21.79 17.60 4.96
C PRO A 88 21.48 16.16 5.35
N THR A 89 20.41 15.97 6.13
CA THR A 89 19.96 14.66 6.60
C THR A 89 18.65 14.31 5.90
N ILE A 90 18.57 13.07 5.41
CA ILE A 90 17.32 12.49 4.87
C ILE A 90 16.91 11.33 5.77
N GLN A 91 15.71 11.42 6.30
CA GLN A 91 15.09 10.31 7.01
C GLN A 91 14.28 9.49 6.00
N LEU A 92 14.54 8.19 5.96
CA LEU A 92 13.83 7.26 5.08
C LEU A 92 13.08 6.24 5.92
N VAL A 93 11.87 5.95 5.53
CA VAL A 93 11.11 4.80 6.00
C VAL A 93 11.07 3.77 4.88
N VAL A 94 11.65 2.61 5.13
CA VAL A 94 11.80 1.52 4.16
C VAL A 94 10.82 0.41 4.48
N SER A 95 10.18 -0.13 3.44
CA SER A 95 9.22 -1.22 3.58
C SER A 95 9.89 -2.53 4.00
N LYS A 96 9.30 -3.20 4.98
CA LYS A 96 9.56 -4.61 5.33
C LYS A 96 8.66 -5.59 4.56
N GLY A 97 7.89 -5.08 3.61
CA GLY A 97 6.80 -5.83 2.99
C GLY A 97 5.55 -5.90 3.87
N PRO A 98 4.57 -6.72 3.50
CA PRO A 98 3.32 -6.84 4.23
C PRO A 98 3.51 -7.47 5.62
N MET A 99 2.66 -7.09 6.56
CA MET A 99 2.60 -7.72 7.86
C MET A 99 1.87 -9.05 7.77
N LEU A 100 2.62 -10.15 7.60
CA LEU A 100 2.04 -11.47 7.51
C LEU A 100 1.68 -12.04 8.88
N VAL A 101 0.45 -12.51 9.01
CA VAL A 101 -0.05 -13.26 10.16
C VAL A 101 -0.33 -14.71 9.77
N GLU A 102 -0.30 -15.62 10.74
CA GLU A 102 -0.58 -17.03 10.51
C GLU A 102 -1.96 -17.38 11.07
N MET A 103 -2.78 -18.07 10.27
CA MET A 103 -4.11 -18.51 10.67
C MET A 103 -4.04 -19.52 11.82
N PRO A 104 -4.61 -19.22 13.01
CA PRO A 104 -4.64 -20.15 14.13
C PRO A 104 -5.62 -21.30 13.87
N ASP A 105 -5.42 -22.41 14.56
CA ASP A 105 -6.38 -23.52 14.58
C ASP A 105 -7.51 -23.21 15.56
N ILE A 106 -8.66 -22.81 15.03
CA ILE A 106 -9.85 -22.43 15.79
C ILE A 106 -11.07 -23.32 15.51
N ILE A 107 -10.91 -24.36 14.69
CA ILE A 107 -12.01 -25.27 14.37
C ILE A 107 -12.48 -25.98 15.64
N GLY A 108 -13.79 -26.03 15.86
CA GLY A 108 -14.40 -26.61 17.06
C GLY A 108 -14.38 -25.69 18.29
N TRP A 109 -13.73 -24.54 18.23
CA TRP A 109 -13.76 -23.59 19.32
C TRP A 109 -15.11 -22.86 19.39
N THR A 110 -15.49 -22.41 20.58
CA THR A 110 -16.66 -21.54 20.73
C THR A 110 -16.39 -20.19 20.03
N GLN A 111 -17.47 -19.59 19.54
CA GLN A 111 -17.41 -18.28 18.88
C GLN A 111 -16.58 -17.25 19.69
N ASN A 112 -16.82 -17.16 21.01
CA ASN A 112 -16.13 -16.20 21.86
C ASN A 112 -14.61 -16.46 21.95
N ASN A 113 -14.21 -17.72 22.08
CA ASN A 113 -12.78 -18.06 22.15
C ASN A 113 -12.09 -17.85 20.80
N ALA A 114 -12.78 -18.17 19.71
CA ALA A 114 -12.29 -17.96 18.37
C ALA A 114 -12.11 -16.45 18.07
N SER A 115 -13.11 -15.63 18.39
CA SER A 115 -13.03 -14.17 18.25
C SER A 115 -11.82 -13.61 18.99
N LYS A 116 -11.69 -13.95 20.27
CA LYS A 116 -10.59 -13.49 21.10
C LYS A 116 -9.22 -13.87 20.51
N LYS A 117 -9.09 -15.09 20.00
CA LYS A 117 -7.85 -15.55 19.39
C LYS A 117 -7.51 -14.82 18.10
N LEU A 118 -8.52 -14.55 17.26
CA LEU A 118 -8.34 -13.80 16.02
C LEU A 118 -7.96 -12.34 16.31
N ASP A 119 -8.63 -11.70 17.30
CA ASP A 119 -8.30 -10.34 17.74
C ASP A 119 -6.87 -10.23 18.29
N GLU A 120 -6.45 -11.19 19.12
CA GLU A 120 -5.08 -11.26 19.65
C GLU A 120 -4.03 -11.48 18.55
N SER A 121 -4.41 -12.12 17.46
CA SER A 121 -3.54 -12.37 16.30
C SER A 121 -3.55 -11.22 15.29
N GLY A 122 -4.36 -10.18 15.50
CA GLY A 122 -4.51 -9.05 14.58
C GLY A 122 -5.19 -9.42 13.27
N ILE A 123 -6.04 -10.44 13.26
CA ILE A 123 -6.72 -10.93 12.05
C ILE A 123 -8.10 -10.29 11.93
N ASN A 124 -8.36 -9.65 10.81
CA ASN A 124 -9.69 -9.16 10.46
C ASN A 124 -10.58 -10.34 10.06
N TYR A 125 -11.77 -10.44 10.64
CA TYR A 125 -12.66 -11.56 10.37
C TYR A 125 -14.13 -11.14 10.29
N SER A 126 -14.92 -11.99 9.63
CA SER A 126 -16.38 -11.93 9.57
C SER A 126 -16.95 -13.27 10.00
N MET A 127 -18.02 -13.27 10.78
CA MET A 127 -18.67 -14.50 11.22
C MET A 127 -19.97 -14.71 10.49
N GLN A 128 -20.21 -15.94 10.00
CA GLN A 128 -21.43 -16.36 9.36
C GLN A 128 -22.00 -17.60 10.05
N ILE A 129 -23.28 -17.53 10.39
CA ILE A 129 -23.98 -18.70 10.96
C ILE A 129 -24.46 -19.58 9.80
N ILE A 130 -24.14 -20.87 9.89
CA ILE A 130 -24.57 -21.88 8.91
C ILE A 130 -25.41 -22.94 9.60
N GLU A 131 -26.17 -23.71 8.81
CA GLU A 131 -26.94 -24.85 9.33
C GLU A 131 -26.02 -25.84 10.07
N ASN A 132 -26.50 -26.34 11.20
CA ASN A 132 -25.80 -27.28 12.02
C ASN A 132 -26.16 -28.72 11.64
N ASP A 133 -25.19 -29.43 11.05
CA ASP A 133 -25.33 -30.85 10.68
C ASP A 133 -25.15 -31.83 11.85
N GLY A 134 -24.99 -31.31 13.06
CA GLY A 134 -24.82 -32.08 14.27
C GLY A 134 -23.40 -32.54 14.59
N GLN A 135 -22.43 -32.21 13.75
CA GLN A 135 -21.02 -32.55 14.01
C GLN A 135 -20.38 -31.63 15.06
N TYR A 136 -20.87 -30.41 15.16
CA TYR A 136 -20.34 -29.39 16.07
C TYR A 136 -21.41 -28.95 17.06
N ALA A 137 -21.00 -28.54 18.25
CA ALA A 137 -21.91 -27.87 19.17
C ALA A 137 -22.36 -26.52 18.61
N GLU A 138 -23.56 -26.09 18.99
CA GLU A 138 -24.08 -24.76 18.65
C GLU A 138 -23.07 -23.65 19.07
N ASN A 139 -22.96 -22.64 18.24
CA ASN A 139 -22.02 -21.52 18.42
C ASN A 139 -20.53 -21.91 18.40
N CYS A 140 -20.19 -23.06 17.81
CA CYS A 140 -18.81 -23.46 17.57
C CYS A 140 -18.40 -23.24 16.11
N VAL A 141 -17.11 -22.99 15.90
CA VAL A 141 -16.51 -22.83 14.56
C VAL A 141 -16.52 -24.16 13.82
N VAL A 142 -17.19 -24.17 12.68
CA VAL A 142 -17.26 -25.34 11.78
C VAL A 142 -16.10 -25.35 10.78
N LYS A 143 -15.88 -24.20 10.16
CA LYS A 143 -14.84 -24.03 9.15
C LYS A 143 -14.43 -22.55 9.01
N CYS A 144 -13.31 -22.32 8.36
CA CYS A 144 -12.85 -21.01 7.92
C CYS A 144 -12.52 -21.09 6.44
N ASP A 145 -12.60 -19.96 5.75
CA ASP A 145 -12.18 -19.85 4.34
C ASP A 145 -10.66 -19.88 4.18
N VAL A 146 -9.92 -19.49 5.23
CA VAL A 146 -8.46 -19.60 5.32
C VAL A 146 -8.10 -20.81 6.19
N SER A 147 -7.26 -21.69 5.67
CA SER A 147 -6.80 -22.87 6.41
C SER A 147 -5.80 -22.51 7.51
N LYS A 148 -5.83 -23.27 8.62
CA LYS A 148 -4.84 -23.11 9.69
C LYS A 148 -3.41 -23.22 9.17
N GLY A 149 -2.50 -22.40 9.73
CA GLY A 149 -1.10 -22.35 9.32
C GLY A 149 -0.83 -21.56 8.05
N THR A 150 -1.87 -21.10 7.35
CA THR A 150 -1.70 -20.23 6.18
C THR A 150 -1.23 -18.84 6.63
N LYS A 151 -0.19 -18.34 5.99
CA LYS A 151 0.29 -16.95 6.18
C LYS A 151 -0.35 -16.05 5.15
N PHE A 152 -0.87 -14.92 5.60
CA PHE A 152 -1.54 -13.94 4.76
C PHE A 152 -1.38 -12.54 5.33
N ASP A 153 -1.64 -11.54 4.48
CA ASP A 153 -1.66 -10.13 4.88
C ASP A 153 -2.95 -9.83 5.64
N ALA A 154 -2.81 -9.45 6.91
CA ALA A 154 -3.95 -9.16 7.77
C ALA A 154 -4.70 -7.88 7.37
N ASP A 155 -4.02 -6.95 6.71
CA ASP A 155 -4.63 -5.69 6.28
C ASP A 155 -5.46 -5.85 5.01
N GLU A 156 -5.09 -6.81 4.15
CA GLU A 156 -5.78 -7.06 2.89
C GLU A 156 -6.82 -8.19 2.96
N THR A 157 -6.77 -9.05 3.98
CA THR A 157 -7.60 -10.25 4.07
C THR A 157 -8.58 -10.19 5.23
N VAL A 158 -9.86 -10.40 4.94
CA VAL A 158 -10.90 -10.62 5.95
C VAL A 158 -11.27 -12.09 5.96
N VAL A 159 -10.95 -12.78 7.05
CA VAL A 159 -11.23 -14.21 7.20
C VAL A 159 -12.71 -14.46 7.48
N THR A 160 -13.35 -15.34 6.71
CA THR A 160 -14.73 -15.74 6.97
C THR A 160 -14.73 -16.98 7.87
N VAL A 161 -15.33 -16.83 9.05
CA VAL A 161 -15.48 -17.89 10.04
C VAL A 161 -16.93 -18.36 10.04
N TYR A 162 -17.15 -19.64 9.83
CA TYR A 162 -18.47 -20.24 9.79
C TYR A 162 -18.80 -20.90 11.13
N ILE A 163 -19.91 -20.50 11.72
CA ILE A 163 -20.36 -20.91 13.06
C ILE A 163 -21.59 -21.81 12.91
N ALA A 164 -21.61 -22.91 13.67
CA ALA A 164 -22.76 -23.80 13.74
C ALA A 164 -23.95 -23.08 14.38
N GLY A 165 -25.06 -23.02 13.68
CA GLY A 165 -26.32 -22.51 14.18
C GLY A 165 -27.00 -23.45 15.18
N ALA A 166 -28.22 -23.10 15.61
CA ALA A 166 -29.05 -23.98 16.42
C ALA A 166 -29.36 -25.29 15.68
N ARG A 167 -29.45 -26.38 16.41
CA ARG A 167 -29.95 -27.65 15.84
C ARG A 167 -31.43 -27.54 15.53
N ASN A 168 -31.81 -27.91 14.34
CA ASN A 168 -33.20 -28.17 14.01
C ASN A 168 -33.50 -29.63 14.42
N ASP A 169 -34.14 -29.78 15.58
CA ASP A 169 -34.69 -31.08 16.05
C ASP A 169 -36.01 -31.40 15.37
#